data_b27d6d0909b06dd6e1bd006ea97acc19
#
_entry.id   b27d6d0909b06dd6e1bd006ea97acc19
#
_cell.length_a   1.000
_cell.length_b   1.000
_cell.length_c   1.000
_cell.angle_alpha   90.00
_cell.angle_beta   90.00
_cell.angle_gamma   90.00
#
_symmetry.space_group_name_H-M   'P 1'
#
loop_
_entity.id
_entity.type
_entity.pdbx_description
1 polymer ?
#
loop_
_entity_poly.entity_id
_entity_poly.type
_entity_poly.pdbx_seq_one_letter_code
_entity_poly.pdbx_strand_id
1 'polypeptide(L)'
;MKTTLWEVYNARINKKLATLAGVSVRTLHYYDEVGLLKPQSRSENGYRYYGDEAVVRLQQIMFFRELGFGIEEIAKIISRPDFDVIEALQSHRTLLTKKVERINEL
;
A
#
# COMPACT_ATOMS: atom_id res chain seq x y z
N MET A 1 -2.12 13.88 -26.86
CA MET A 1 -1.28 12.74 -27.28
C MET A 1 -2.10 11.47 -27.40
N LYS A 2 -1.76 10.63 -28.37
CA LYS A 2 -2.49 9.38 -28.54
C LYS A 2 -2.05 8.36 -27.51
N THR A 3 -3.01 7.68 -26.89
CA THR A 3 -2.75 6.57 -25.97
C THR A 3 -2.31 5.34 -26.76
N THR A 4 -1.23 4.71 -26.35
CA THR A 4 -0.73 3.48 -26.98
C THR A 4 -1.50 2.26 -26.48
N LEU A 5 -1.42 1.14 -27.24
CA LEU A 5 -2.01 -0.13 -26.79
C LEU A 5 -1.40 -0.60 -25.47
N TRP A 6 -0.10 -0.39 -25.30
CA TRP A 6 0.61 -0.72 -24.06
C TRP A 6 0.04 0.06 -22.86
N GLU A 7 -0.22 1.36 -23.04
CA GLU A 7 -0.82 2.19 -21.99
C GLU A 7 -2.24 1.73 -21.63
N VAL A 8 -3.06 1.39 -22.64
CA VAL A 8 -4.41 0.84 -22.41
C VAL A 8 -4.32 -0.47 -21.63
N TYR A 9 -3.42 -1.36 -22.03
CA TYR A 9 -3.20 -2.63 -21.34
C TYR A 9 -2.82 -2.41 -19.87
N ASN A 10 -1.88 -1.53 -19.61
CA ASN A 10 -1.43 -1.23 -18.23
C ASN A 10 -2.52 -0.57 -17.39
N ALA A 11 -3.35 0.28 -18.00
CA ALA A 11 -4.47 0.87 -17.27
C ALA A 11 -5.46 -0.21 -16.81
N ARG A 12 -5.70 -1.23 -17.64
CA ARG A 12 -6.54 -2.37 -17.26
C ARG A 12 -5.92 -3.21 -16.15
N ILE A 13 -4.60 -3.44 -16.22
CA ILE A 13 -3.88 -4.18 -15.19
C ILE A 13 -3.93 -3.43 -13.87
N ASN A 14 -3.75 -2.11 -13.88
CA ASN A 14 -3.81 -1.29 -12.68
C ASN A 14 -5.21 -1.32 -12.05
N LYS A 15 -6.25 -1.31 -12.87
CA LYS A 15 -7.62 -1.46 -12.38
C LYS A 15 -7.85 -2.82 -11.72
N LYS A 16 -7.33 -3.89 -12.33
CA LYS A 16 -7.37 -5.23 -11.76
C LYS A 16 -6.62 -5.30 -10.43
N LEU A 17 -5.42 -4.73 -10.39
CA LEU A 17 -4.61 -4.67 -9.18
C LEU A 17 -5.35 -3.97 -8.05
N ALA A 18 -5.96 -2.83 -8.34
CA ALA A 18 -6.75 -2.07 -7.37
C ALA A 18 -7.94 -2.89 -6.88
N THR A 19 -8.64 -3.58 -7.77
CA THR A 19 -9.78 -4.43 -7.42
C THR A 19 -9.36 -5.58 -6.50
N LEU A 20 -8.25 -6.25 -6.82
CA LEU A 20 -7.72 -7.33 -6.00
C LEU A 20 -7.31 -6.85 -4.61
N ALA A 21 -6.78 -5.63 -4.53
CA ALA A 21 -6.38 -5.02 -3.27
C ALA A 21 -7.56 -4.43 -2.48
N GLY A 22 -8.75 -4.39 -3.06
CA GLY A 22 -9.91 -3.80 -2.42
C GLY A 22 -9.82 -2.28 -2.30
N VAL A 23 -9.07 -1.63 -3.18
CA VAL A 23 -8.93 -0.16 -3.21
C VAL A 23 -9.28 0.35 -4.60
N SER A 24 -9.51 1.66 -4.71
CA SER A 24 -9.73 2.30 -6.01
C SER A 24 -8.40 2.57 -6.71
N VAL A 25 -8.43 2.76 -8.03
CA VAL A 25 -7.26 3.22 -8.79
C VAL A 25 -6.78 4.57 -8.23
N ARG A 26 -7.71 5.43 -7.83
CA ARG A 26 -7.39 6.71 -7.19
C ARG A 26 -6.58 6.51 -5.90
N THR A 27 -6.90 5.50 -5.12
CA THR A 27 -6.15 5.17 -3.90
C THR A 27 -4.73 4.71 -4.23
N LEU A 28 -4.55 3.92 -5.30
CA LEU A 28 -3.21 3.56 -5.77
C LEU A 28 -2.39 4.79 -6.15
N HIS A 29 -3.03 5.75 -6.83
CA HIS A 29 -2.37 7.02 -7.20
C HIS A 29 -1.99 7.83 -5.97
N TYR A 30 -2.85 7.85 -4.97
CA TYR A 30 -2.56 8.51 -3.70
C TYR A 30 -1.36 7.86 -3.00
N TYR A 31 -1.27 6.53 -3.00
CA TYR A 31 -0.13 5.83 -2.42
C TYR A 31 1.18 6.19 -3.12
N ASP A 32 1.14 6.39 -4.44
CA ASP A 32 2.30 6.89 -5.19
C ASP A 32 2.67 8.31 -4.75
N GLU A 33 1.69 9.20 -4.66
CA GLU A 33 1.92 10.61 -4.27
C GLU A 33 2.55 10.73 -2.90
N VAL A 34 2.15 9.92 -1.94
CA VAL A 34 2.70 9.95 -0.57
C VAL A 34 3.94 9.09 -0.40
N GLY A 35 4.39 8.42 -1.47
CA GLY A 35 5.60 7.61 -1.45
C GLY A 35 5.45 6.23 -0.81
N LEU A 36 4.22 5.80 -0.57
CA LEU A 36 3.95 4.49 0.03
C LEU A 36 4.09 3.34 -0.98
N LEU A 37 3.62 3.54 -2.20
CA LEU A 37 3.67 2.55 -3.27
C LEU A 37 4.01 3.23 -4.57
N LYS A 38 5.24 3.09 -5.03
CA LYS A 38 5.69 3.74 -6.27
C LYS A 38 5.58 2.81 -7.47
N PRO A 39 5.10 3.30 -8.62
CA PRO A 39 5.17 2.53 -9.84
C PRO A 39 6.61 2.34 -10.28
N GLN A 40 6.87 1.26 -11.01
CA GLN A 40 8.18 0.97 -11.58
C GLN A 40 8.57 2.02 -12.64
N SER A 41 7.59 2.46 -13.41
CA SER A 41 7.79 3.47 -14.45
C SER A 41 6.48 4.20 -14.76
N ARG A 42 6.60 5.31 -15.47
CA ARG A 42 5.48 6.07 -16.00
C ARG A 42 5.72 6.32 -17.48
N SER A 43 4.63 6.27 -18.29
CA SER A 43 4.69 6.67 -19.69
C SER A 43 4.69 8.19 -19.80
N GLU A 44 4.96 8.70 -21.02
CA GLU A 44 4.88 10.13 -21.32
C GLU A 44 3.51 10.72 -21.03
N ASN A 45 2.46 9.92 -21.17
CA ASN A 45 1.08 10.32 -20.90
C ASN A 45 0.71 10.19 -19.41
N GLY A 46 1.66 9.85 -18.54
CA GLY A 46 1.43 9.75 -17.11
C GLY A 46 0.82 8.42 -16.66
N TYR A 47 0.68 7.45 -17.54
CA TYR A 47 0.21 6.11 -17.15
C TYR A 47 1.26 5.42 -16.29
N ARG A 48 0.82 4.80 -15.20
CA ARG A 48 1.67 4.14 -14.25
C ARG A 48 1.78 2.65 -14.56
N TYR A 49 2.99 2.13 -14.46
CA TYR A 49 3.27 0.71 -14.59
C TYR A 49 3.76 0.17 -13.24
N TYR A 50 3.03 -0.81 -12.69
CA TYR A 50 3.39 -1.45 -11.43
C TYR A 50 3.96 -2.83 -11.71
N GLY A 51 5.24 -3.02 -11.38
CA GLY A 51 5.92 -4.30 -11.54
C GLY A 51 5.73 -5.20 -10.33
N ASP A 52 6.45 -6.33 -10.32
CA ASP A 52 6.34 -7.34 -9.27
C ASP A 52 6.65 -6.79 -7.87
N GLU A 53 7.63 -5.91 -7.76
CA GLU A 53 7.99 -5.29 -6.49
C GLU A 53 6.83 -4.49 -5.91
N ALA A 54 6.11 -3.78 -6.75
CA ALA A 54 4.95 -3.00 -6.32
C ALA A 54 3.81 -3.91 -5.87
N VAL A 55 3.63 -5.06 -6.52
CA VAL A 55 2.62 -6.04 -6.12
C VAL A 55 2.92 -6.58 -4.73
N VAL A 56 4.16 -6.97 -4.47
CA VAL A 56 4.60 -7.45 -3.15
C VAL A 56 4.42 -6.37 -2.10
N ARG A 57 4.81 -5.14 -2.42
CA ARG A 57 4.66 -3.99 -1.52
C ARG A 57 3.20 -3.74 -1.18
N LEU A 58 2.32 -3.82 -2.17
CA LEU A 58 0.88 -3.64 -1.98
C LEU A 58 0.32 -4.72 -1.05
N GLN A 59 0.77 -5.96 -1.18
CA GLN A 59 0.38 -7.04 -0.28
C GLN A 59 0.77 -6.73 1.17
N GLN A 60 1.97 -6.19 1.39
CA GLN A 60 2.42 -5.77 2.72
C GLN A 60 1.54 -4.66 3.28
N ILE A 61 1.24 -3.66 2.45
CA ILE A 61 0.36 -2.54 2.84
C ILE A 61 -1.01 -3.06 3.27
N MET A 62 -1.60 -3.93 2.47
CA MET A 62 -2.91 -4.51 2.77
C MET A 62 -2.90 -5.31 4.06
N PHE A 63 -1.85 -6.09 4.28
CA PHE A 63 -1.69 -6.89 5.49
C PHE A 63 -1.69 -5.99 6.73
N PHE A 64 -0.91 -4.94 6.72
CA PHE A 64 -0.86 -4.00 7.85
C PHE A 64 -2.18 -3.24 8.02
N ARG A 65 -2.86 -2.89 6.93
CA ARG A 65 -4.16 -2.23 7.01
C ARG A 65 -5.22 -3.12 7.67
N GLU A 66 -5.23 -4.39 7.34
CA GLU A 66 -6.15 -5.34 7.97
C GLU A 66 -5.91 -5.47 9.46
N LEU A 67 -4.67 -5.31 9.89
CA LEU A 67 -4.32 -5.32 11.31
C LEU A 67 -4.61 -4.00 12.03
N GLY A 68 -5.11 -3.00 11.30
CA GLY A 68 -5.51 -1.72 11.88
C GLY A 68 -4.43 -0.64 11.88
N PHE A 69 -3.30 -0.86 11.16
CA PHE A 69 -2.30 0.19 11.00
C PHE A 69 -2.82 1.30 10.09
N GLY A 70 -2.54 2.54 10.47
CA GLY A 70 -2.83 3.69 9.62
C GLY A 70 -1.81 3.81 8.48
N ILE A 71 -2.19 4.52 7.42
CA ILE A 71 -1.33 4.73 6.24
C ILE A 71 0.02 5.35 6.62
N GLU A 72 0.02 6.35 7.49
CA GLU A 72 1.24 7.01 7.93
C GLU A 72 2.17 6.07 8.69
N GLU A 73 1.61 5.24 9.55
CA GLU A 73 2.36 4.23 10.29
C GLU A 73 2.98 3.21 9.35
N ILE A 74 2.20 2.73 8.38
CA ILE A 74 2.67 1.76 7.38
C ILE A 74 3.84 2.36 6.59
N ALA A 75 3.71 3.60 6.13
CA ALA A 75 4.76 4.28 5.39
C ALA A 75 6.07 4.35 6.19
N LYS A 76 5.98 4.67 7.48
CA LYS A 76 7.15 4.72 8.36
C LYS A 76 7.78 3.35 8.56
N ILE A 77 6.96 2.32 8.76
CA ILE A 77 7.44 0.96 9.01
C ILE A 77 8.18 0.41 7.81
N ILE A 78 7.56 0.43 6.63
CA ILE A 78 8.11 -0.24 5.44
C ILE A 78 9.19 0.58 4.72
N SER A 79 9.35 1.87 5.05
CA SER A 79 10.43 2.69 4.48
C SER A 79 11.75 2.57 5.25
N ARG A 80 11.76 1.91 6.40
CA ARG A 80 12.98 1.74 7.19
C ARG A 80 13.93 0.74 6.52
N PRO A 81 15.24 1.04 6.49
CA PRO A 81 16.23 0.08 5.98
C PRO A 81 16.29 -1.20 6.80
N ASP A 82 15.99 -1.12 8.09
CA ASP A 82 16.00 -2.23 9.06
C ASP A 82 14.59 -2.77 9.32
N PHE A 83 13.71 -2.71 8.33
CA PHE A 83 12.33 -3.14 8.47
C PHE A 83 12.22 -4.57 8.97
N ASP A 84 11.59 -4.73 10.14
CA ASP A 84 11.36 -6.02 10.78
C ASP A 84 9.84 -6.20 10.98
N VAL A 85 9.26 -7.12 10.23
CA VAL A 85 7.82 -7.41 10.26
C VAL A 85 7.41 -7.89 11.65
N ILE A 86 8.20 -8.76 12.26
CA ILE A 86 7.87 -9.34 13.57
C ILE A 86 7.84 -8.26 14.64
N GLU A 87 8.85 -7.39 14.67
CA GLU A 87 8.89 -6.27 15.61
C GLU A 87 7.69 -5.34 15.44
N ALA A 88 7.34 -5.00 14.18
CA ALA A 88 6.18 -4.15 13.88
C ALA A 88 4.89 -4.79 14.39
N LEU A 89 4.71 -6.09 14.19
CA LEU A 89 3.54 -6.83 14.65
C LEU A 89 3.47 -6.89 16.19
N GLN A 90 4.59 -7.10 16.84
CA GLN A 90 4.65 -7.11 18.31
C GLN A 90 4.29 -5.76 18.90
N SER A 91 4.81 -4.68 18.33
CA SER A 91 4.49 -3.31 18.76
C SER A 91 3.02 -3.01 18.59
N HIS A 92 2.43 -3.42 17.47
CA HIS A 92 1.01 -3.22 17.21
C HIS A 92 0.14 -4.02 18.19
N ARG A 93 0.52 -5.28 18.45
CA ARG A 93 -0.15 -6.11 19.43
C ARG A 93 -0.18 -5.45 20.81
N THR A 94 0.93 -4.87 21.24
CA THR A 94 1.03 -4.16 22.51
C THR A 94 0.06 -2.98 22.55
N LEU A 95 -0.01 -2.18 21.49
CA LEU A 95 -0.93 -1.05 21.39
C LEU A 95 -2.39 -1.49 21.44
N LEU A 96 -2.73 -2.55 20.73
CA LEU A 96 -4.11 -3.08 20.72
C LEU A 96 -4.49 -3.61 22.09
N THR A 97 -3.58 -4.31 22.77
CA THR A 97 -3.80 -4.83 24.13
C THR A 97 -4.10 -3.69 25.10
N LYS A 98 -3.34 -2.60 25.03
CA LYS A 98 -3.56 -1.43 25.87
C LYS A 98 -4.91 -0.78 25.59
N LYS A 99 -5.35 -0.72 24.33
CA LYS A 99 -6.66 -0.19 23.95
C LYS A 99 -7.80 -1.04 24.52
N VAL A 100 -7.65 -2.37 24.46
CA VAL A 100 -8.65 -3.29 25.03
C VAL A 100 -8.74 -3.11 26.53
N GLU A 101 -7.62 -3.05 27.23
CA GLU A 101 -7.58 -2.82 28.70
C GLU A 101 -8.29 -1.52 29.06
N ARG A 102 -8.04 -0.44 28.31
CA ARG A 102 -8.69 0.84 28.54
C ARG A 102 -10.22 0.76 28.37
N ILE A 103 -10.67 0.04 27.35
CA ILE A 103 -12.10 -0.16 27.12
C ILE A 103 -12.73 -0.93 28.28
N ASN A 104 -12.04 -1.95 28.79
CA ASN A 104 -12.55 -2.77 29.89
C ASN A 104 -12.60 -2.05 31.22
N GLU A 105 -11.84 -0.97 31.38
CA GLU A 105 -11.87 -0.11 32.57
C GLU A 105 -13.08 0.83 32.61
N LEU A 106 -13.69 1.04 31.46
CA LEU A 106 -14.88 1.90 31.37
C LEU A 106 -16.13 1.14 31.83
#